data_e775080c4a1e894227d3951f2d45e9af
#
_entry.id   e775080c4a1e894227d3951f2d45e9af
#
_cell.length_a   1.000
_cell.length_b   1.000
_cell.length_c   1.000
_cell.angle_alpha   90.00
_cell.angle_beta   90.00
_cell.angle_gamma   90.00
#
_symmetry.space_group_name_H-M   'P 1'
#
loop_
_entity.id
_entity.type
_entity.pdbx_description
1 polymer ?
#
loop_
_entity_poly.entity_id
_entity_poly.type
_entity_poly.pdbx_seq_one_letter_code
_entity_poly.pdbx_strand_id
1 'polypeptide(L)'
;MKETWNKITNALEKSISEEEFNTWIKPLSVEINNKTLAISAPNDFIINYVEENYLNILDAAIQKSNESLAIEFKKLDKSTFVDKLEGGSSLRPNLVEAFTFNSFVEGKSNHMALAAARQVAQNPRGDYNPLFIYGGVGLGKNHLMHAVGNEILKDNPNKRIVYVHSEKFVADMVKALQLGAMSEFKAFYRNADALLIDDIQFFAGKEQSQEEFFHTFNALLDRNHQMILTCDK
;
A
#
# COMPACT_ATOMS: atom_id res chain seq x y z
N MET A 1 -8.04 23.37 -11.39
CA MET A 1 -7.74 22.69 -10.12
C MET A 1 -6.22 22.65 -9.81
N LYS A 2 -5.40 21.92 -10.54
CA LYS A 2 -3.94 21.87 -10.29
C LYS A 2 -3.24 23.22 -10.51
N GLU A 3 -3.70 24.04 -11.43
CA GLU A 3 -3.09 25.36 -11.69
C GLU A 3 -3.27 26.36 -10.54
N THR A 4 -4.43 26.40 -9.91
CA THR A 4 -4.70 27.30 -8.77
C THR A 4 -3.84 26.93 -7.57
N TRP A 5 -3.79 25.65 -7.22
CA TRP A 5 -2.94 25.18 -6.13
C TRP A 5 -1.46 25.42 -6.41
N ASN A 6 -0.99 25.17 -7.64
CA ASN A 6 0.38 25.47 -8.01
C ASN A 6 0.73 26.97 -7.90
N LYS A 7 -0.19 27.87 -8.17
CA LYS A 7 0.02 29.31 -7.97
C LYS A 7 0.14 29.64 -6.48
N ILE A 8 -0.72 29.03 -5.64
CA ILE A 8 -0.68 29.21 -4.18
C ILE A 8 0.63 28.66 -3.60
N THR A 9 1.03 27.44 -3.99
CA THR A 9 2.28 26.83 -3.51
C THR A 9 3.51 27.61 -3.95
N ASN A 10 3.57 28.10 -5.19
CA ASN A 10 4.66 28.96 -5.66
C ASN A 10 4.74 30.31 -4.91
N ALA A 11 3.62 30.81 -4.41
CA ALA A 11 3.61 32.01 -3.57
C ALA A 11 4.09 31.71 -2.14
N LEU A 12 3.73 30.54 -1.62
CA LEU A 12 4.18 30.05 -0.31
C LEU A 12 5.68 29.77 -0.29
N GLU A 13 6.22 29.09 -1.30
CA GLU A 13 7.66 28.82 -1.45
C GLU A 13 8.53 30.09 -1.44
N LYS A 14 7.97 31.24 -1.85
CA LYS A 14 8.66 32.53 -1.81
C LYS A 14 8.54 33.24 -0.45
N SER A 15 7.66 32.79 0.41
CA SER A 15 7.29 33.46 1.66
C SER A 15 7.79 32.71 2.91
N ILE A 16 8.17 31.46 2.76
CA ILE A 16 8.67 30.59 3.85
C ILE A 16 9.95 29.90 3.41
N SER A 17 10.71 29.34 4.36
CA SER A 17 11.93 28.59 4.05
C SER A 17 11.61 27.26 3.34
N GLU A 18 12.58 26.73 2.59
CA GLU A 18 12.46 25.45 1.91
C GLU A 18 12.21 24.29 2.89
N GLU A 19 12.80 24.37 4.08
CA GLU A 19 12.61 23.40 5.15
C GLU A 19 11.18 23.42 5.70
N GLU A 20 10.63 24.61 5.97
CA GLU A 20 9.25 24.78 6.40
C GLU A 20 8.25 24.32 5.33
N PHE A 21 8.50 24.66 4.06
CA PHE A 21 7.66 24.24 2.94
C PHE A 21 7.61 22.71 2.83
N ASN A 22 8.77 22.05 2.86
CA ASN A 22 8.86 20.60 2.78
C ASN A 22 8.20 19.88 3.98
N THR A 23 8.28 20.49 5.18
CA THR A 23 7.77 19.91 6.42
C THR A 23 6.25 20.09 6.58
N TRP A 24 5.73 21.29 6.28
CA TRP A 24 4.37 21.68 6.66
C TRP A 24 3.41 21.79 5.48
N ILE A 25 3.86 22.23 4.31
CA ILE A 25 2.99 22.50 3.16
C ILE A 25 2.95 21.32 2.19
N LYS A 26 4.09 20.73 1.90
CA LYS A 26 4.20 19.60 0.97
C LYS A 26 3.38 18.36 1.36
N PRO A 27 3.22 18.01 2.67
CA PRO A 27 2.38 16.88 3.08
C PRO A 27 0.88 17.12 2.95
N LEU A 28 0.45 18.37 2.68
CA LEU A 28 -0.97 18.70 2.56
C LEU A 28 -1.57 18.13 1.28
N SER A 29 -2.78 17.62 1.39
CA SER A 29 -3.62 17.26 0.26
C SER A 29 -4.71 18.31 0.11
N VAL A 30 -4.95 18.76 -1.14
CA VAL A 30 -5.84 19.88 -1.41
C VAL A 30 -6.87 19.50 -2.45
N GLU A 31 -8.13 19.81 -2.14
CA GLU A 31 -9.26 19.70 -3.06
C GLU A 31 -9.95 21.05 -3.18
N ILE A 32 -10.26 21.46 -4.41
CA ILE A 32 -11.00 22.69 -4.68
C ILE A 32 -12.40 22.28 -5.15
N ASN A 33 -13.41 22.59 -4.33
CA ASN A 33 -14.80 22.32 -4.62
C ASN A 33 -15.57 23.65 -4.63
N ASN A 34 -16.12 24.02 -5.79
CA ASN A 34 -16.85 25.28 -5.99
C ASN A 34 -16.04 26.52 -5.54
N LYS A 35 -16.31 27.02 -4.34
CA LYS A 35 -15.63 28.18 -3.73
C LYS A 35 -14.88 27.83 -2.45
N THR A 36 -14.60 26.56 -2.22
CA THR A 36 -13.91 26.08 -1.02
C THR A 36 -12.61 25.39 -1.38
N LEU A 37 -11.52 25.81 -0.75
CA LEU A 37 -10.24 25.16 -0.74
C LEU A 37 -10.20 24.24 0.49
N ALA A 38 -10.51 22.97 0.30
CA ALA A 38 -10.40 21.96 1.36
C ALA A 38 -8.93 21.51 1.48
N ILE A 39 -8.30 21.84 2.60
CA ILE A 39 -6.92 21.45 2.93
C ILE A 39 -6.98 20.29 3.91
N SER A 40 -6.43 19.16 3.51
CA SER A 40 -6.36 17.96 4.35
C SER A 40 -4.92 17.66 4.72
N ALA A 41 -4.68 17.31 5.99
CA ALA A 41 -3.36 16.91 6.47
C ALA A 41 -3.38 15.51 7.08
N PRO A 42 -2.21 14.85 7.18
CA PRO A 42 -2.08 13.49 7.70
C PRO A 42 -2.54 13.32 9.15
N ASN A 43 -2.44 14.37 9.96
CA ASN A 43 -2.82 14.34 11.38
C ASN A 43 -3.24 15.73 11.86
N ASP A 44 -3.90 15.75 13.04
CA ASP A 44 -4.42 16.98 13.64
C ASP A 44 -3.30 17.96 14.03
N PHE A 45 -2.10 17.45 14.35
CA PHE A 45 -0.96 18.30 14.70
C PHE A 45 -0.54 19.18 13.52
N ILE A 46 -0.43 18.61 12.32
CA ILE A 46 -0.09 19.38 11.11
C ILE A 46 -1.23 20.36 10.77
N ILE A 47 -2.49 19.94 10.89
CA ILE A 47 -3.64 20.84 10.66
C ILE A 47 -3.55 22.05 11.57
N ASN A 48 -3.48 21.85 12.89
CA ASN A 48 -3.45 22.92 13.87
C ASN A 48 -2.23 23.83 13.66
N TYR A 49 -1.07 23.24 13.39
CA TYR A 49 0.15 24.02 13.16
C TYR A 49 0.04 24.88 11.89
N VAL A 50 -0.50 24.34 10.80
CA VAL A 50 -0.70 25.09 9.54
C VAL A 50 -1.76 26.17 9.72
N GLU A 51 -2.86 25.87 10.41
CA GLU A 51 -3.91 26.84 10.71
C GLU A 51 -3.38 28.00 11.56
N GLU A 52 -2.63 27.71 12.62
CA GLU A 52 -2.10 28.74 13.52
C GLU A 52 -0.99 29.62 12.88
N ASN A 53 -0.13 29.02 12.05
CA ASN A 53 1.07 29.71 11.57
C ASN A 53 1.00 30.16 10.09
N TYR A 54 0.21 29.49 9.25
CA TYR A 54 0.21 29.75 7.81
C TYR A 54 -1.14 30.20 7.23
N LEU A 55 -2.23 30.27 8.03
CA LEU A 55 -3.54 30.69 7.55
C LEU A 55 -3.49 32.05 6.85
N ASN A 56 -2.85 33.04 7.48
CA ASN A 56 -2.72 34.41 6.93
C ASN A 56 -1.95 34.42 5.60
N ILE A 57 -0.95 33.59 5.45
CA ILE A 57 -0.12 33.49 4.23
C ILE A 57 -0.92 32.78 3.13
N LEU A 58 -1.68 31.75 3.49
CA LEU A 58 -2.60 31.05 2.58
C LEU A 58 -3.70 32.00 2.06
N ASP A 59 -4.34 32.76 2.93
CA ASP A 59 -5.35 33.75 2.56
C ASP A 59 -4.77 34.83 1.64
N ALA A 60 -3.58 35.35 1.95
CA ALA A 60 -2.92 36.34 1.09
C ALA A 60 -2.55 35.76 -0.29
N ALA A 61 -2.15 34.49 -0.35
CA ALA A 61 -1.84 33.81 -1.60
C ALA A 61 -3.12 33.55 -2.44
N ILE A 62 -4.24 33.22 -1.83
CA ILE A 62 -5.54 33.06 -2.49
C ILE A 62 -6.02 34.39 -3.04
N GLN A 63 -5.94 35.48 -2.28
CA GLN A 63 -6.34 36.82 -2.73
C GLN A 63 -5.52 37.29 -3.94
N LYS A 64 -4.21 36.97 -3.95
CA LYS A 64 -3.33 37.27 -5.11
C LYS A 64 -3.66 36.47 -6.36
N SER A 65 -4.32 35.33 -6.22
CA SER A 65 -4.74 34.49 -7.37
C SER A 65 -6.03 34.96 -8.04
N ASN A 66 -6.64 36.05 -7.56
CA ASN A 66 -7.96 36.58 -7.99
C ASN A 66 -9.12 35.58 -7.81
N GLU A 67 -8.99 34.60 -6.91
CA GLU A 67 -10.02 33.63 -6.60
C GLU A 67 -10.57 33.90 -5.19
N SER A 68 -11.89 33.89 -5.03
CA SER A 68 -12.54 33.96 -3.72
C SER A 68 -12.82 32.54 -3.24
N LEU A 69 -11.81 31.95 -2.59
CA LEU A 69 -11.89 30.61 -2.01
C LEU A 69 -11.94 30.71 -0.49
N ALA A 70 -12.90 30.04 0.13
CA ALA A 70 -12.91 29.84 1.58
C ALA A 70 -11.98 28.67 1.95
N ILE A 71 -11.14 28.82 2.93
CA ILE A 71 -10.29 27.72 3.42
C ILE A 71 -11.11 26.86 4.39
N GLU A 72 -11.09 25.56 4.20
CA GLU A 72 -11.64 24.57 5.12
C GLU A 72 -10.56 23.53 5.42
N PHE A 73 -10.18 23.41 6.70
CA PHE A 73 -9.28 22.35 7.13
C PHE A 73 -10.06 21.08 7.42
N LYS A 74 -9.60 19.97 6.84
CA LYS A 74 -10.20 18.64 7.03
C LYS A 74 -9.14 17.65 7.44
N LYS A 75 -9.49 16.75 8.34
CA LYS A 75 -8.69 15.57 8.58
C LYS A 75 -8.72 14.68 7.36
N LEU A 76 -7.56 14.23 6.91
CA LEU A 76 -7.50 13.28 5.80
C LEU A 76 -8.26 12.02 6.20
N ASP A 77 -9.27 11.67 5.40
CA ASP A 77 -10.08 10.49 5.69
C ASP A 77 -9.23 9.22 5.45
N LYS A 78 -8.85 8.58 6.55
CA LYS A 78 -8.09 7.34 6.53
C LYS A 78 -8.90 6.19 5.94
N SER A 79 -10.23 6.29 5.90
CA SER A 79 -11.09 5.28 5.28
C SER A 79 -10.79 5.16 3.80
N THR A 80 -10.53 6.27 3.11
CA THR A 80 -10.14 6.26 1.69
C THR A 80 -8.81 5.56 1.42
N PHE A 81 -7.91 5.51 2.41
CA PHE A 81 -6.67 4.74 2.31
C PHE A 81 -6.95 3.25 2.46
N VAL A 82 -7.75 2.85 3.45
CA VAL A 82 -8.17 1.46 3.65
C VAL A 82 -8.94 0.96 2.43
N ASP A 83 -9.90 1.73 1.91
CA ASP A 83 -10.65 1.38 0.70
C ASP A 83 -9.74 1.17 -0.52
N LYS A 84 -8.65 1.93 -0.62
CA LYS A 84 -7.65 1.76 -1.68
C LYS A 84 -6.75 0.55 -1.47
N LEU A 85 -6.42 0.19 -0.23
CA LEU A 85 -5.70 -1.05 0.08
C LEU A 85 -6.57 -2.26 -0.28
N GLU A 86 -7.86 -2.20 0.01
CA GLU A 86 -8.83 -3.27 -0.25
C GLU A 86 -9.29 -3.33 -1.72
N GLY A 87 -8.79 -2.44 -2.58
CA GLY A 87 -9.11 -2.44 -4.02
C GLY A 87 -10.51 -1.94 -4.34
N GLY A 88 -11.12 -1.15 -3.43
CA GLY A 88 -12.48 -0.60 -3.59
C GLY A 88 -13.54 -1.70 -3.56
N SER A 89 -14.27 -1.84 -2.47
CA SER A 89 -15.54 -2.63 -2.32
C SER A 89 -15.57 -4.09 -2.80
N SER A 90 -14.47 -4.65 -3.27
CA SER A 90 -14.37 -6.05 -3.68
C SER A 90 -13.47 -6.80 -2.68
N LEU A 91 -14.04 -7.68 -1.90
CA LEU A 91 -13.35 -8.66 -1.04
C LEU A 91 -12.49 -9.66 -1.84
N ARG A 92 -12.42 -9.50 -3.16
CA ARG A 92 -11.63 -10.38 -4.02
C ARG A 92 -10.19 -9.88 -4.06
N PRO A 93 -9.22 -10.72 -3.68
CA PRO A 93 -7.81 -10.40 -3.88
C PRO A 93 -7.55 -10.17 -5.37
N ASN A 94 -6.53 -9.36 -5.71
CA ASN A 94 -6.08 -9.13 -7.09
C ASN A 94 -5.41 -10.39 -7.68
N LEU A 95 -6.06 -11.54 -7.53
CA LEU A 95 -5.60 -12.80 -8.10
C LEU A 95 -6.07 -12.94 -9.55
N VAL A 96 -5.22 -13.48 -10.39
CA VAL A 96 -5.56 -13.82 -11.77
C VAL A 96 -6.31 -15.17 -11.74
N GLU A 97 -7.62 -15.16 -11.95
CA GLU A 97 -8.48 -16.35 -11.88
C GLU A 97 -8.04 -17.48 -12.85
N ALA A 98 -7.48 -17.11 -14.01
CA ALA A 98 -6.98 -18.06 -14.99
C ALA A 98 -5.72 -18.82 -14.54
N PHE A 99 -4.99 -18.32 -13.54
CA PHE A 99 -3.81 -18.98 -13.02
C PHE A 99 -4.21 -20.03 -11.97
N THR A 100 -4.37 -21.25 -12.46
CA THR A 100 -4.76 -22.41 -11.67
C THR A 100 -3.70 -23.51 -11.77
N PHE A 101 -3.75 -24.49 -10.87
CA PHE A 101 -2.89 -25.67 -10.98
C PHE A 101 -3.15 -26.50 -12.25
N ASN A 102 -4.37 -26.44 -12.79
CA ASN A 102 -4.73 -27.16 -14.02
C ASN A 102 -4.19 -26.50 -15.28
N SER A 103 -4.05 -25.17 -15.28
CA SER A 103 -3.48 -24.41 -16.39
C SER A 103 -1.95 -24.26 -16.31
N PHE A 104 -1.33 -24.73 -15.22
CA PHE A 104 0.11 -24.67 -15.05
C PHE A 104 0.82 -25.72 -15.88
N VAL A 105 1.86 -25.31 -16.61
CA VAL A 105 2.68 -26.23 -17.40
C VAL A 105 3.78 -26.81 -16.53
N GLU A 106 3.65 -28.09 -16.20
CA GLU A 106 4.63 -28.83 -15.41
C GLU A 106 5.81 -29.28 -16.26
N GLY A 107 7.03 -29.15 -15.70
CA GLY A 107 8.26 -29.61 -16.31
C GLY A 107 9.27 -30.06 -15.22
N LYS A 108 10.38 -30.66 -15.63
CA LYS A 108 11.38 -31.18 -14.69
C LYS A 108 11.95 -30.10 -13.75
N SER A 109 12.04 -28.86 -14.22
CA SER A 109 12.63 -27.75 -13.43
C SER A 109 11.67 -27.16 -12.39
N ASN A 110 10.36 -27.32 -12.52
CA ASN A 110 9.34 -26.71 -11.66
C ASN A 110 8.48 -27.72 -10.88
N HIS A 111 8.71 -29.02 -11.08
CA HIS A 111 7.97 -30.10 -10.42
C HIS A 111 7.96 -29.97 -8.88
N MET A 112 9.13 -29.69 -8.27
CA MET A 112 9.24 -29.50 -6.82
C MET A 112 8.43 -28.30 -6.34
N ALA A 113 8.52 -27.17 -7.05
CA ALA A 113 7.76 -25.96 -6.71
C ALA A 113 6.26 -26.20 -6.83
N LEU A 114 5.81 -26.90 -7.88
CA LEU A 114 4.42 -27.29 -8.05
C LEU A 114 3.92 -28.20 -6.93
N ALA A 115 4.71 -29.21 -6.55
CA ALA A 115 4.35 -30.13 -5.47
C ALA A 115 4.21 -29.39 -4.12
N ALA A 116 5.17 -28.52 -3.78
CA ALA A 116 5.12 -27.69 -2.57
C ALA A 116 3.94 -26.72 -2.59
N ALA A 117 3.68 -26.06 -3.74
CA ALA A 117 2.55 -25.14 -3.89
C ALA A 117 1.20 -25.86 -3.69
N ARG A 118 1.03 -27.07 -4.25
CA ARG A 118 -0.18 -27.90 -4.03
C ARG A 118 -0.33 -28.28 -2.56
N GLN A 119 0.76 -28.67 -1.90
CA GLN A 119 0.74 -29.02 -0.48
C GLN A 119 0.29 -27.82 0.39
N VAL A 120 0.81 -26.63 0.09
CA VAL A 120 0.41 -25.38 0.77
C VAL A 120 -1.07 -25.06 0.51
N ALA A 121 -1.56 -25.22 -0.70
CA ALA A 121 -2.96 -24.96 -1.02
C ALA A 121 -3.92 -25.92 -0.28
N GLN A 122 -3.56 -27.19 -0.15
CA GLN A 122 -4.35 -28.21 0.56
C GLN A 122 -4.28 -28.08 2.07
N ASN A 123 -3.14 -27.69 2.60
CA ASN A 123 -2.91 -27.52 4.03
C ASN A 123 -2.20 -26.19 4.33
N PRO A 124 -2.90 -25.05 4.17
CA PRO A 124 -2.34 -23.76 4.57
C PRO A 124 -1.96 -23.80 6.04
N ARG A 125 -0.80 -23.21 6.38
CA ARG A 125 -0.24 -23.22 7.76
C ARG A 125 0.44 -24.55 8.15
N GLY A 126 0.68 -25.41 7.18
CA GLY A 126 1.46 -26.64 7.37
C GLY A 126 2.97 -26.40 7.41
N ASP A 127 3.72 -27.44 7.08
CA ASP A 127 5.19 -27.47 7.20
C ASP A 127 5.91 -26.50 6.25
N TYR A 128 5.24 -26.05 5.18
CA TYR A 128 5.79 -25.08 4.20
C TYR A 128 5.30 -23.65 4.48
N ASN A 129 5.67 -23.10 5.61
CA ASN A 129 5.36 -21.71 5.96
C ASN A 129 6.58 -21.00 6.54
N PRO A 130 7.19 -20.04 5.81
CA PRO A 130 6.80 -19.54 4.48
C PRO A 130 7.16 -20.51 3.34
N LEU A 131 6.35 -20.49 2.26
CA LEU A 131 6.76 -21.06 0.97
C LEU A 131 7.55 -20.00 0.21
N PHE A 132 8.81 -20.30 -0.08
CA PHE A 132 9.67 -19.43 -0.85
C PHE A 132 9.99 -20.04 -2.22
N ILE A 133 9.55 -19.36 -3.30
CA ILE A 133 9.73 -19.79 -4.68
C ILE A 133 10.71 -18.83 -5.36
N TYR A 134 11.90 -19.32 -5.72
CA TYR A 134 12.88 -18.51 -6.41
C TYR A 134 13.30 -19.15 -7.74
N GLY A 135 13.72 -18.31 -8.69
CA GLY A 135 14.19 -18.78 -10.00
C GLY A 135 14.15 -17.68 -11.03
N GLY A 136 14.64 -17.97 -12.23
CA GLY A 136 14.68 -17.02 -13.33
C GLY A 136 13.28 -16.54 -13.78
N VAL A 137 13.27 -15.45 -14.54
CA VAL A 137 12.06 -14.87 -15.13
C VAL A 137 11.36 -15.87 -16.05
N GLY A 138 10.03 -15.86 -16.09
CA GLY A 138 9.23 -16.69 -16.98
C GLY A 138 9.05 -18.15 -16.56
N LEU A 139 9.55 -18.57 -15.40
CA LEU A 139 9.42 -19.96 -14.91
C LEU A 139 8.08 -20.29 -14.26
N GLY A 140 7.15 -19.34 -14.20
CA GLY A 140 5.80 -19.57 -13.67
C GLY A 140 5.67 -19.36 -12.15
N LYS A 141 6.59 -18.64 -11.48
CA LYS A 141 6.51 -18.36 -10.05
C LYS A 141 5.19 -17.66 -9.68
N ASN A 142 4.84 -16.60 -10.41
CA ASN A 142 3.60 -15.84 -10.19
C ASN A 142 2.36 -16.72 -10.47
N HIS A 143 2.42 -17.56 -11.52
CA HIS A 143 1.33 -18.50 -11.80
C HIS A 143 1.09 -19.43 -10.60
N LEU A 144 2.14 -20.06 -10.04
CA LEU A 144 2.01 -20.91 -8.85
C LEU A 144 1.47 -20.16 -7.64
N MET A 145 1.96 -18.94 -7.40
CA MET A 145 1.50 -18.10 -6.31
C MET A 145 -0.01 -17.81 -6.42
N HIS A 146 -0.47 -17.37 -7.59
CA HIS A 146 -1.90 -17.15 -7.85
C HIS A 146 -2.71 -18.45 -7.77
N ALA A 147 -2.18 -19.57 -8.26
CA ALA A 147 -2.85 -20.86 -8.20
C ALA A 147 -3.10 -21.31 -6.76
N VAL A 148 -2.14 -21.12 -5.87
CA VAL A 148 -2.32 -21.38 -4.43
C VAL A 148 -3.42 -20.49 -3.85
N GLY A 149 -3.38 -19.19 -4.10
CA GLY A 149 -4.39 -18.25 -3.61
C GLY A 149 -5.80 -18.61 -4.11
N ASN A 150 -5.94 -18.94 -5.38
CA ASN A 150 -7.21 -19.34 -5.99
C ASN A 150 -7.75 -20.64 -5.39
N GLU A 151 -6.91 -21.64 -5.15
CA GLU A 151 -7.33 -22.92 -4.57
C GLU A 151 -7.76 -22.75 -3.10
N ILE A 152 -7.01 -21.97 -2.29
CA ILE A 152 -7.41 -21.65 -0.89
C ILE A 152 -8.79 -20.98 -0.86
N LEU A 153 -9.06 -20.03 -1.77
CA LEU A 153 -10.36 -19.34 -1.82
C LEU A 153 -11.49 -20.23 -2.30
N LYS A 154 -11.21 -21.16 -3.21
CA LYS A 154 -12.17 -22.14 -3.69
C LYS A 154 -12.63 -23.06 -2.56
N ASP A 155 -11.70 -23.52 -1.72
CA ASP A 155 -11.99 -24.38 -0.57
C ASP A 155 -12.61 -23.60 0.60
N ASN A 156 -12.24 -22.34 0.76
CA ASN A 156 -12.76 -21.44 1.81
C ASN A 156 -12.90 -19.99 1.33
N PRO A 157 -14.06 -19.62 0.75
CA PRO A 157 -14.30 -18.29 0.19
C PRO A 157 -14.22 -17.13 1.18
N ASN A 158 -14.27 -17.41 2.48
CA ASN A 158 -14.21 -16.40 3.55
C ASN A 158 -12.76 -16.06 3.97
N LYS A 159 -11.77 -16.76 3.43
CA LYS A 159 -10.37 -16.49 3.73
C LYS A 159 -9.93 -15.17 3.13
N ARG A 160 -9.21 -14.40 3.94
CA ARG A 160 -8.60 -13.15 3.49
C ARG A 160 -7.22 -13.42 2.88
N ILE A 161 -7.17 -13.47 1.57
CA ILE A 161 -5.93 -13.61 0.82
C ILE A 161 -5.49 -12.21 0.36
N VAL A 162 -4.23 -11.84 0.63
CA VAL A 162 -3.65 -10.60 0.15
C VAL A 162 -2.51 -10.94 -0.80
N TYR A 163 -2.66 -10.54 -2.07
CA TYR A 163 -1.58 -10.60 -3.05
C TYR A 163 -1.07 -9.19 -3.32
N VAL A 164 0.25 -9.03 -3.28
CA VAL A 164 0.91 -7.74 -3.48
C VAL A 164 2.30 -7.90 -4.07
N HIS A 165 2.69 -7.03 -5.00
CA HIS A 165 4.08 -6.85 -5.38
C HIS A 165 4.82 -6.07 -4.29
N SER A 166 6.07 -6.42 -4.04
CA SER A 166 6.87 -5.75 -3.01
C SER A 166 7.01 -4.24 -3.24
N GLU A 167 7.04 -3.77 -4.48
CA GLU A 167 7.02 -2.33 -4.81
C GLU A 167 5.74 -1.64 -4.32
N LYS A 168 4.58 -2.30 -4.52
CA LYS A 168 3.30 -1.77 -4.02
C LYS A 168 3.25 -1.76 -2.50
N PHE A 169 3.77 -2.80 -1.83
CA PHE A 169 3.88 -2.83 -0.37
C PHE A 169 4.67 -1.61 0.15
N VAL A 170 5.82 -1.31 -0.49
CA VAL A 170 6.63 -0.12 -0.17
C VAL A 170 5.84 1.17 -0.42
N ALA A 171 5.17 1.29 -1.55
CA ALA A 171 4.38 2.47 -1.88
C ALA A 171 3.22 2.68 -0.90
N ASP A 172 2.52 1.60 -0.52
CA ASP A 172 1.44 1.64 0.47
C ASP A 172 1.98 2.02 1.87
N MET A 173 3.16 1.53 2.25
CA MET A 173 3.82 1.90 3.51
C MET A 173 4.19 3.39 3.54
N VAL A 174 4.84 3.89 2.49
CA VAL A 174 5.22 5.30 2.39
C VAL A 174 3.98 6.19 2.46
N LYS A 175 2.92 5.80 1.76
CA LYS A 175 1.65 6.51 1.80
C LYS A 175 1.00 6.46 3.19
N ALA A 176 1.03 5.32 3.87
CA ALA A 176 0.55 5.19 5.24
C ALA A 176 1.32 6.09 6.20
N LEU A 177 2.65 6.20 6.05
CA LEU A 177 3.47 7.13 6.83
C LEU A 177 3.04 8.58 6.58
N GLN A 178 2.88 8.98 5.32
CA GLN A 178 2.45 10.34 4.94
C GLN A 178 1.06 10.69 5.49
N LEU A 179 0.17 9.71 5.60
CA LEU A 179 -1.20 9.87 6.07
C LEU A 179 -1.37 9.63 7.58
N GLY A 180 -0.31 9.28 8.32
CA GLY A 180 -0.40 8.84 9.71
C GLY A 180 -1.32 7.61 9.89
N ALA A 181 -1.37 6.73 8.89
CA ALA A 181 -2.25 5.56 8.79
C ALA A 181 -1.48 4.23 8.90
N MET A 182 -0.36 4.24 9.66
CA MET A 182 0.47 3.03 9.81
C MET A 182 -0.24 1.92 10.58
N SER A 183 -1.16 2.25 11.48
CA SER A 183 -2.00 1.27 12.19
C SER A 183 -2.91 0.51 11.22
N GLU A 184 -3.50 1.22 10.29
CA GLU A 184 -4.39 0.68 9.26
C GLU A 184 -3.60 -0.17 8.26
N PHE A 185 -2.43 0.30 7.82
CA PHE A 185 -1.50 -0.47 7.00
C PHE A 185 -1.10 -1.79 7.67
N LYS A 186 -0.67 -1.73 8.93
CA LYS A 186 -0.29 -2.91 9.70
C LYS A 186 -1.48 -3.86 9.87
N ALA A 187 -2.65 -3.33 10.19
CA ALA A 187 -3.87 -4.13 10.32
C ALA A 187 -4.23 -4.82 8.99
N PHE A 188 -4.13 -4.12 7.87
CA PHE A 188 -4.43 -4.68 6.57
C PHE A 188 -3.57 -5.90 6.24
N TYR A 189 -2.23 -5.76 6.32
CA TYR A 189 -1.32 -6.85 5.94
C TYR A 189 -1.22 -7.95 6.99
N ARG A 190 -1.22 -7.61 8.29
CA ARG A 190 -1.06 -8.59 9.39
C ARG A 190 -2.31 -9.40 9.72
N ASN A 191 -3.49 -9.03 9.21
CA ASN A 191 -4.73 -9.77 9.37
C ASN A 191 -5.08 -10.64 8.15
N ALA A 192 -4.19 -10.78 7.16
CA ALA A 192 -4.37 -11.72 6.07
C ALA A 192 -4.27 -13.17 6.58
N ASP A 193 -5.16 -14.04 6.13
CA ASP A 193 -5.05 -15.49 6.36
C ASP A 193 -3.91 -16.11 5.54
N ALA A 194 -3.68 -15.54 4.35
CA ALA A 194 -2.49 -15.79 3.56
C ALA A 194 -2.00 -14.50 2.90
N LEU A 195 -0.69 -14.24 3.01
CA LEU A 195 0.00 -13.12 2.39
C LEU A 195 0.93 -13.63 1.30
N LEU A 196 0.70 -13.18 0.07
CA LEU A 196 1.43 -13.53 -1.13
C LEU A 196 2.20 -12.29 -1.58
N ILE A 197 3.53 -12.31 -1.47
CA ILE A 197 4.38 -11.17 -1.87
C ILE A 197 5.28 -11.59 -3.02
N ASP A 198 5.13 -10.86 -4.12
CA ASP A 198 5.88 -11.08 -5.33
C ASP A 198 7.12 -10.19 -5.40
N ASP A 199 8.20 -10.74 -5.95
CA ASP A 199 9.45 -10.02 -6.25
C ASP A 199 10.09 -9.34 -5.03
N ILE A 200 10.33 -10.11 -3.95
CA ILE A 200 10.88 -9.56 -2.69
C ILE A 200 12.27 -8.93 -2.84
N GLN A 201 13.00 -9.17 -3.93
CA GLN A 201 14.29 -8.51 -4.21
C GLN A 201 14.17 -6.98 -4.27
N PHE A 202 13.00 -6.42 -4.54
CA PHE A 202 12.77 -4.97 -4.52
C PHE A 202 12.81 -4.32 -3.13
N PHE A 203 12.84 -5.11 -2.06
CA PHE A 203 13.14 -4.60 -0.72
C PHE A 203 14.62 -4.28 -0.52
N ALA A 204 15.52 -4.81 -1.36
CA ALA A 204 16.96 -4.59 -1.24
C ALA A 204 17.32 -3.10 -1.22
N GLY A 205 18.14 -2.68 -0.25
CA GLY A 205 18.56 -1.28 -0.08
C GLY A 205 17.50 -0.33 0.49
N LYS A 206 16.32 -0.82 0.92
CA LYS A 206 15.24 -0.02 1.51
C LYS A 206 15.03 -0.41 2.97
N GLU A 207 15.94 -0.01 3.84
CA GLU A 207 16.00 -0.45 5.25
C GLU A 207 14.66 -0.36 6.01
N GLN A 208 13.98 0.78 5.96
CA GLN A 208 12.69 0.95 6.63
C GLN A 208 11.61 -0.01 6.10
N SER A 209 11.63 -0.28 4.80
CA SER A 209 10.68 -1.22 4.19
C SER A 209 11.00 -2.66 4.54
N GLN A 210 12.29 -3.00 4.65
CA GLN A 210 12.74 -4.31 5.11
C GLN A 210 12.33 -4.53 6.57
N GLU A 211 12.51 -3.54 7.44
CA GLU A 211 12.12 -3.60 8.84
C GLU A 211 10.60 -3.81 9.00
N GLU A 212 9.78 -3.01 8.31
CA GLU A 212 8.32 -3.16 8.39
C GLU A 212 7.84 -4.48 7.77
N PHE A 213 8.47 -4.92 6.67
CA PHE A 213 8.23 -6.24 6.12
C PHE A 213 8.55 -7.35 7.14
N PHE A 214 9.72 -7.27 7.80
CA PHE A 214 10.13 -8.24 8.81
C PHE A 214 9.16 -8.30 10.00
N HIS A 215 8.69 -7.15 10.47
CA HIS A 215 7.65 -7.10 11.52
C HIS A 215 6.32 -7.70 11.06
N THR A 216 5.95 -7.49 9.81
CA THR A 216 4.73 -8.09 9.22
C THR A 216 4.88 -9.60 9.08
N PHE A 217 6.05 -10.04 8.61
CA PHE A 217 6.44 -11.44 8.48
C PHE A 217 6.33 -12.18 9.82
N ASN A 218 6.97 -11.65 10.86
CA ASN A 218 6.92 -12.26 12.20
C ASN A 218 5.49 -12.30 12.75
N ALA A 219 4.73 -11.22 12.62
CA ALA A 219 3.35 -11.16 13.11
C ALA A 219 2.42 -12.19 12.43
N LEU A 220 2.66 -12.52 11.18
CA LEU A 220 1.92 -13.56 10.45
C LEU A 220 2.36 -14.97 10.88
N LEU A 221 3.68 -15.19 11.04
CA LEU A 221 4.19 -16.47 11.54
C LEU A 221 3.70 -16.78 12.95
N ASP A 222 3.74 -15.81 13.86
CA ASP A 222 3.27 -15.96 15.24
C ASP A 222 1.79 -16.36 15.31
N ARG A 223 0.99 -15.92 14.32
CA ARG A 223 -0.42 -16.29 14.17
C ARG A 223 -0.63 -17.55 13.33
N ASN A 224 0.46 -18.17 12.90
CA ASN A 224 0.44 -19.31 12.00
C ASN A 224 -0.34 -19.04 10.70
N HIS A 225 -0.25 -17.79 10.14
CA HIS A 225 -0.84 -17.44 8.87
C HIS A 225 0.12 -17.79 7.72
N GLN A 226 -0.44 -18.25 6.60
CA GLN A 226 0.38 -18.68 5.46
C GLN A 226 1.07 -17.50 4.79
N MET A 227 2.35 -17.70 4.45
CA MET A 227 3.07 -16.77 3.58
C MET A 227 3.66 -17.49 2.37
N ILE A 228 3.60 -16.79 1.23
CA ILE A 228 4.22 -17.21 -0.02
C ILE A 228 5.02 -16.04 -0.57
N LEU A 229 6.28 -16.27 -0.84
CA LEU A 229 7.21 -15.25 -1.30
C LEU A 229 7.83 -15.71 -2.63
N THR A 230 7.99 -14.80 -3.58
CA THR A 230 8.77 -15.06 -4.79
C THR A 230 9.98 -14.15 -4.88
N CYS A 231 10.99 -14.62 -5.60
CA CYS A 231 12.19 -13.85 -5.90
C CYS A 231 12.71 -14.21 -7.29
N ASP A 232 13.12 -13.21 -8.05
CA ASP A 232 13.93 -13.42 -9.23
C ASP A 232 15.39 -13.68 -8.83
N LYS A 233 16.07 -14.46 -9.66
CA LYS A 233 17.47 -14.86 -9.44
C LYS A 233 18.41 -13.75 -9.89
#